data_0f7b5acfdc24f2e68e89a3d0950dd8af
#
_entry.id   0f7b5acfdc24f2e68e89a3d0950dd8af
#
_cell.length_a   1.000
_cell.length_b   1.000
_cell.length_c   1.000
_cell.angle_alpha   90.00
_cell.angle_beta   90.00
_cell.angle_gamma   90.00
#
_symmetry.space_group_name_H-M   'P 1'
#
loop_
_entity.id
_entity.type
_entity.pdbx_description
1 polymer ?
#
loop_
_entity_poly.entity_id
_entity_poly.type
_entity_poly.pdbx_seq_one_letter_code
_entity_poly.pdbx_strand_id
1 'polypeptide(L)'
;TKYSTLARSIRVSVDSIRRWLDVLEAFYYCFRIRPWHKNIATSLRKEPRTYLCDWSMIPDAGQRAENYVACHLLKATQWWSDLGHGNFDLFYLRTKEGKEIDFLVTRDQVPWFLLEVKSSKNAPLNPNLKWFQQKTGAEFAVQIYFDGEGENVDCFSVHKPVKVSAVSLLGQLV
;
A
#
# COMPACT_ATOMS: atom_id res chain seq x y z
N THR A 1 -7.52 9.32 4.65
CA THR A 1 -8.41 10.26 5.39
C THR A 1 -9.20 9.48 6.44
N LYS A 2 -9.39 10.04 7.66
CA LYS A 2 -10.19 9.39 8.72
C LYS A 2 -11.68 9.56 8.42
N TYR A 3 -12.49 8.54 8.69
CA TYR A 3 -13.95 8.60 8.50
C TYR A 3 -14.60 9.68 9.37
N SER A 4 -14.09 9.90 10.59
CA SER A 4 -14.54 10.99 11.45
C SER A 4 -14.26 12.39 10.87
N THR A 5 -13.18 12.55 10.12
CA THR A 5 -12.88 13.81 9.43
C THR A 5 -13.85 14.05 8.27
N LEU A 6 -14.10 13.02 7.44
CA LEU A 6 -15.09 13.07 6.36
C LEU A 6 -16.50 13.36 6.92
N ALA A 7 -16.90 12.61 7.95
CA ALA A 7 -18.20 12.78 8.59
C ALA A 7 -18.42 14.22 9.07
N ARG A 8 -17.40 14.83 9.68
CA ARG A 8 -17.44 16.23 10.14
C ARG A 8 -17.53 17.21 8.97
N SER A 9 -16.74 17.02 7.90
CA SER A 9 -16.70 17.95 6.76
C SER A 9 -18.02 18.03 6.00
N ILE A 10 -18.76 16.92 5.91
CA ILE A 10 -20.05 16.86 5.21
C ILE A 10 -21.26 16.74 6.15
N ARG A 11 -21.03 16.89 7.48
CA ARG A 11 -22.06 16.95 8.52
C ARG A 11 -22.99 15.72 8.57
N VAL A 12 -22.39 14.51 8.50
CA VAL A 12 -23.11 13.23 8.64
C VAL A 12 -22.48 12.36 9.73
N SER A 13 -23.12 11.24 10.05
CA SER A 13 -22.57 10.27 11.01
C SER A 13 -21.40 9.46 10.38
N VAL A 14 -20.52 8.95 11.23
CA VAL A 14 -19.45 8.03 10.79
C VAL A 14 -20.05 6.77 10.16
N ASP A 15 -21.19 6.29 10.63
CA ASP A 15 -21.88 5.13 10.09
C ASP A 15 -22.46 5.38 8.70
N SER A 16 -22.90 6.63 8.42
CA SER A 16 -23.29 7.03 7.08
C SER A 16 -22.08 6.98 6.11
N ILE A 17 -20.92 7.47 6.56
CA ILE A 17 -19.68 7.36 5.77
C ILE A 17 -19.34 5.92 5.45
N ARG A 18 -19.41 5.00 6.42
CA ARG A 18 -19.12 3.57 6.20
C ARG A 18 -20.04 2.98 5.14
N ARG A 19 -21.35 3.18 5.29
CA ARG A 19 -22.35 2.69 4.31
C ARG A 19 -22.14 3.26 2.92
N TRP A 20 -21.82 4.54 2.80
CA TRP A 20 -21.55 5.14 1.49
C TRP A 20 -20.28 4.62 0.86
N LEU A 21 -19.22 4.39 1.66
CA LEU A 21 -18.00 3.76 1.15
C LEU A 21 -18.26 2.30 0.74
N ASP A 22 -19.12 1.55 1.44
CA ASP A 22 -19.51 0.20 1.03
C ASP A 22 -20.22 0.21 -0.34
N VAL A 23 -21.09 1.19 -0.57
CA VAL A 23 -21.76 1.39 -1.87
C VAL A 23 -20.75 1.77 -2.96
N LEU A 24 -19.87 2.74 -2.69
CA LEU A 24 -18.86 3.17 -3.65
C LEU A 24 -17.87 2.04 -4.01
N GLU A 25 -17.52 1.19 -3.06
CA GLU A 25 -16.69 0.02 -3.28
C GLU A 25 -17.42 -1.04 -4.15
N ALA A 26 -18.71 -1.27 -3.90
CA ALA A 26 -19.53 -2.17 -4.71
C ALA A 26 -19.69 -1.70 -6.17
N PHE A 27 -19.61 -0.40 -6.42
CA PHE A 27 -19.61 0.19 -7.78
C PHE A 27 -18.20 0.39 -8.36
N TYR A 28 -17.15 -0.17 -7.73
CA TYR A 28 -15.76 -0.03 -8.20
C TYR A 28 -15.27 1.42 -8.32
N TYR A 29 -15.87 2.34 -7.56
CA TYR A 29 -15.40 3.72 -7.51
C TYR A 29 -14.16 3.88 -6.63
N CYS A 30 -14.10 3.08 -5.57
CA CYS A 30 -12.96 3.01 -4.67
C CYS A 30 -12.77 1.57 -4.15
N PHE A 31 -11.64 1.34 -3.52
CA PHE A 31 -11.35 0.12 -2.77
C PHE A 31 -10.66 0.45 -1.45
N ARG A 32 -10.65 -0.49 -0.51
CA ARG A 32 -10.13 -0.27 0.83
C ARG A 32 -9.02 -1.27 1.16
N ILE A 33 -7.89 -0.73 1.62
CA ILE A 33 -6.76 -1.52 2.11
C ILE A 33 -6.80 -1.51 3.64
N ARG A 34 -6.82 -2.71 4.25
CA ARG A 34 -6.89 -2.89 5.69
C ARG A 34 -5.49 -2.82 6.32
N PRO A 35 -5.38 -2.44 7.61
CA PRO A 35 -4.12 -2.53 8.32
C PRO A 35 -3.77 -4.00 8.62
N TRP A 36 -2.47 -4.34 8.54
CA TRP A 36 -1.96 -5.63 8.97
C TRP A 36 -1.80 -5.69 10.48
N HIS A 37 -2.32 -6.73 11.13
CA HIS A 37 -2.33 -6.86 12.59
C HIS A 37 -1.60 -8.10 13.14
N LYS A 38 -1.20 -9.06 12.31
CA LYS A 38 -0.48 -10.24 12.78
C LYS A 38 0.93 -9.85 13.28
N ASN A 39 1.31 -10.36 14.46
CA ASN A 39 2.67 -10.29 15.01
C ASN A 39 3.25 -8.89 15.30
N ILE A 40 2.47 -7.84 15.27
CA ILE A 40 2.92 -6.51 15.67
C ILE A 40 2.09 -6.08 16.89
N ALA A 41 2.64 -6.31 18.09
CA ALA A 41 1.96 -5.99 19.37
C ALA A 41 1.54 -4.51 19.51
N THR A 42 2.18 -3.63 18.74
CA THR A 42 1.95 -2.18 18.73
C THR A 42 1.08 -1.72 17.56
N SER A 43 0.54 -2.65 16.71
CA SER A 43 -0.29 -2.22 15.59
C SER A 43 -1.64 -1.67 16.07
N LEU A 44 -2.06 -0.55 15.48
CA LEU A 44 -3.35 0.04 15.76
C LEU A 44 -4.44 -0.65 14.93
N ARG A 45 -5.55 -1.00 15.56
CA ARG A 45 -6.82 -1.22 14.83
C ARG A 45 -7.29 0.12 14.28
N LYS A 46 -6.82 0.48 13.09
CA LYS A 46 -7.23 1.68 12.37
C LYS A 46 -8.27 1.35 11.32
N GLU A 47 -8.99 2.41 10.94
CA GLU A 47 -9.89 2.36 9.79
C GLU A 47 -9.09 2.01 8.52
N PRO A 48 -9.68 1.25 7.58
CA PRO A 48 -9.07 1.00 6.29
C PRO A 48 -8.72 2.32 5.58
N ARG A 49 -7.65 2.32 4.80
CA ARG A 49 -7.35 3.39 3.85
C ARG A 49 -8.20 3.20 2.61
N THR A 50 -8.78 4.28 2.12
CA THR A 50 -9.58 4.29 0.90
C THR A 50 -8.76 4.86 -0.25
N TYR A 51 -8.74 4.14 -1.36
CA TYR A 51 -8.10 4.50 -2.61
C TYR A 51 -9.15 4.58 -3.73
N LEU A 52 -9.00 5.51 -4.66
CA LEU A 52 -9.88 5.63 -5.82
C LEU A 52 -9.44 4.67 -6.93
N CYS A 53 -10.39 4.05 -7.62
CA CYS A 53 -10.08 3.26 -8.81
C CYS A 53 -9.55 4.16 -9.94
N ASP A 54 -10.07 5.39 -10.06
CA ASP A 54 -9.49 6.42 -10.91
C ASP A 54 -8.56 7.35 -10.10
N TRP A 55 -7.28 7.01 -10.08
CA TRP A 55 -6.24 7.76 -9.39
C TRP A 55 -6.00 9.15 -10.00
N SER A 56 -6.38 9.40 -11.26
CA SER A 56 -6.16 10.68 -11.95
C SER A 56 -6.93 11.84 -11.30
N MET A 57 -8.01 11.53 -10.59
CA MET A 57 -8.85 12.51 -9.89
C MET A 57 -8.17 13.10 -8.63
N ILE A 58 -7.00 12.61 -8.22
CA ILE A 58 -6.32 13.07 -7.00
C ILE A 58 -5.40 14.25 -7.34
N PRO A 59 -5.67 15.46 -6.80
CA PRO A 59 -4.89 16.65 -7.13
C PRO A 59 -3.45 16.62 -6.60
N ASP A 60 -3.25 16.11 -5.38
CA ASP A 60 -1.94 16.01 -4.75
C ASP A 60 -1.08 14.93 -5.41
N ALA A 61 0.09 15.31 -5.92
CA ALA A 61 0.97 14.43 -6.68
C ALA A 61 1.48 13.23 -5.86
N GLY A 62 1.76 13.42 -4.56
CA GLY A 62 2.24 12.35 -3.69
C GLY A 62 1.14 11.33 -3.40
N GLN A 63 -0.06 11.81 -3.04
CA GLN A 63 -1.21 10.94 -2.83
C GLN A 63 -1.66 10.25 -4.12
N ARG A 64 -1.57 10.94 -5.26
CA ARG A 64 -1.86 10.35 -6.57
C ARG A 64 -0.89 9.23 -6.92
N ALA A 65 0.41 9.42 -6.66
CA ALA A 65 1.42 8.39 -6.84
C ALA A 65 1.16 7.16 -5.95
N GLU A 66 0.86 7.36 -4.66
CA GLU A 66 0.49 6.29 -3.74
C GLU A 66 -0.76 5.54 -4.22
N ASN A 67 -1.81 6.28 -4.65
CA ASN A 67 -3.04 5.67 -5.15
C ASN A 67 -2.82 4.90 -6.47
N TYR A 68 -2.01 5.43 -7.37
CA TYR A 68 -1.61 4.73 -8.60
C TYR A 68 -0.97 3.37 -8.30
N VAL A 69 -0.02 3.36 -7.36
CA VAL A 69 0.63 2.13 -6.90
C VAL A 69 -0.36 1.17 -6.24
N ALA A 70 -1.28 1.68 -5.41
CA ALA A 70 -2.33 0.87 -4.80
C ALA A 70 -3.19 0.14 -5.85
N CYS A 71 -3.56 0.81 -6.95
CA CYS A 71 -4.30 0.19 -8.07
C CYS A 71 -3.49 -0.92 -8.75
N HIS A 72 -2.20 -0.70 -9.00
CA HIS A 72 -1.32 -1.72 -9.59
C HIS A 72 -1.11 -2.93 -8.67
N LEU A 73 -0.92 -2.71 -7.37
CA LEU A 73 -0.80 -3.79 -6.40
C LEU A 73 -2.10 -4.59 -6.24
N LEU A 74 -3.25 -3.91 -6.22
CA LEU A 74 -4.55 -4.60 -6.19
C LEU A 74 -4.72 -5.50 -7.42
N LYS A 75 -4.45 -4.95 -8.62
CA LYS A 75 -4.48 -5.73 -9.87
C LYS A 75 -3.53 -6.94 -9.79
N ALA A 76 -2.29 -6.74 -9.37
CA ALA A 76 -1.29 -7.79 -9.30
C ALA A 76 -1.68 -8.90 -8.31
N THR A 77 -2.11 -8.55 -7.09
CA THR A 77 -2.54 -9.53 -6.07
C THR A 77 -3.75 -10.35 -6.52
N GLN A 78 -4.73 -9.73 -7.18
CA GLN A 78 -5.86 -10.43 -7.77
C GLN A 78 -5.41 -11.35 -8.90
N TRP A 79 -4.61 -10.84 -9.83
CA TRP A 79 -4.11 -11.59 -10.97
C TRP A 79 -3.32 -12.85 -10.56
N TRP A 80 -2.38 -12.71 -9.61
CA TRP A 80 -1.62 -13.86 -9.12
C TRP A 80 -2.47 -14.89 -8.40
N SER A 81 -3.50 -14.43 -7.66
CA SER A 81 -4.45 -15.34 -6.99
C SER A 81 -5.32 -16.08 -8.00
N ASP A 82 -5.81 -15.39 -9.04
CA ASP A 82 -6.64 -15.98 -10.10
C ASP A 82 -5.86 -16.99 -10.95
N LEU A 83 -4.55 -16.77 -11.15
CA LEU A 83 -3.65 -17.72 -11.82
C LEU A 83 -3.24 -18.92 -10.93
N GLY A 84 -3.65 -18.95 -9.67
CA GLY A 84 -3.34 -20.06 -8.76
C GLY A 84 -1.92 -20.05 -8.19
N HIS A 85 -1.22 -18.90 -8.21
CA HIS A 85 0.11 -18.78 -7.63
C HIS A 85 0.12 -18.70 -6.09
N GLY A 86 -1.04 -18.68 -5.46
CA GLY A 86 -1.29 -18.58 -4.02
C GLY A 86 -2.40 -17.58 -3.73
N ASN A 87 -2.71 -17.36 -2.44
CA ASN A 87 -3.66 -16.34 -2.02
C ASN A 87 -2.88 -15.06 -1.67
N PHE A 88 -3.01 -14.04 -2.49
CA PHE A 88 -2.32 -12.77 -2.28
C PHE A 88 -3.27 -11.72 -1.72
N ASP A 89 -2.84 -11.05 -0.67
CA ASP A 89 -3.57 -9.97 -0.02
C ASP A 89 -2.72 -8.71 0.10
N LEU A 90 -3.42 -7.56 0.10
CA LEU A 90 -2.81 -6.24 0.20
C LEU A 90 -3.21 -5.55 1.51
N PHE A 91 -2.21 -5.08 2.26
CA PHE A 91 -2.35 -4.40 3.54
C PHE A 91 -1.50 -3.13 3.58
N TYR A 92 -1.69 -2.31 4.63
CA TYR A 92 -0.73 -1.28 5.04
C TYR A 92 -0.26 -1.52 6.48
N LEU A 93 0.86 -0.91 6.86
CA LEU A 93 1.42 -1.05 8.20
C LEU A 93 1.44 0.28 8.93
N ARG A 94 0.98 0.28 10.18
CA ARG A 94 1.09 1.45 11.06
C ARG A 94 1.12 1.05 12.53
N THR A 95 2.08 1.60 13.28
CA THR A 95 2.16 1.42 14.75
C THR A 95 1.45 2.55 15.50
N LYS A 96 1.30 2.37 16.81
CA LYS A 96 0.77 3.40 17.72
C LYS A 96 1.67 4.63 17.76
N GLU A 97 2.96 4.43 17.68
CA GLU A 97 4.01 5.46 17.69
C GLU A 97 4.13 6.22 16.36
N GLY A 98 3.31 5.86 15.37
CA GLY A 98 3.26 6.57 14.10
C GLY A 98 4.23 6.07 13.02
N LYS A 99 4.99 4.99 13.25
CA LYS A 99 5.75 4.34 12.18
C LYS A 99 4.78 3.75 11.16
N GLU A 100 5.09 3.92 9.89
CA GLU A 100 4.19 3.54 8.80
C GLU A 100 4.96 3.06 7.59
N ILE A 101 4.38 2.12 6.85
CA ILE A 101 4.73 1.70 5.50
C ILE A 101 3.46 1.64 4.69
N ASP A 102 3.52 2.12 3.45
CA ASP A 102 2.35 2.30 2.61
C ASP A 102 1.68 0.97 2.27
N PHE A 103 2.45 -0.05 1.90
CA PHE A 103 1.92 -1.34 1.50
C PHE A 103 2.72 -2.52 2.04
N LEU A 104 1.99 -3.59 2.36
CA LEU A 104 2.49 -4.93 2.59
C LEU A 104 1.70 -5.88 1.70
N VAL A 105 2.38 -6.64 0.88
CA VAL A 105 1.79 -7.76 0.15
C VAL A 105 2.11 -9.05 0.89
N THR A 106 1.08 -9.88 1.07
CA THR A 106 1.24 -11.23 1.65
C THR A 106 0.94 -12.29 0.60
N ARG A 107 1.57 -13.45 0.73
CA ARG A 107 1.25 -14.67 -0.01
C ARG A 107 0.87 -15.75 1.00
N ASP A 108 -0.30 -16.35 0.88
CA ASP A 108 -0.83 -17.36 1.80
C ASP A 108 -0.75 -16.92 3.29
N GLN A 109 -1.11 -15.64 3.52
CA GLN A 109 -1.05 -14.96 4.81
C GLN A 109 0.37 -14.78 5.41
N VAL A 110 1.41 -15.06 4.64
CA VAL A 110 2.81 -14.80 5.02
C VAL A 110 3.26 -13.49 4.37
N PRO A 111 3.86 -12.54 5.13
CA PRO A 111 4.44 -11.33 4.57
C PRO A 111 5.47 -11.64 3.48
N TRP A 112 5.24 -11.12 2.27
CA TRP A 112 6.14 -11.33 1.16
C TRP A 112 7.01 -10.11 0.92
N PHE A 113 6.41 -8.96 0.58
CA PHE A 113 7.21 -7.74 0.45
C PHE A 113 6.52 -6.50 1.01
N LEU A 114 7.35 -5.55 1.42
CA LEU A 114 6.98 -4.20 1.85
C LEU A 114 7.24 -3.20 0.73
N LEU A 115 6.37 -2.21 0.61
CA LEU A 115 6.53 -1.15 -0.37
C LEU A 115 6.25 0.21 0.24
N GLU A 116 7.18 1.14 0.01
CA GLU A 116 7.08 2.56 0.35
C GLU A 116 7.12 3.39 -0.94
N VAL A 117 6.26 4.40 -1.05
CA VAL A 117 6.15 5.25 -2.23
C VAL A 117 6.73 6.64 -1.94
N LYS A 118 7.59 7.11 -2.80
CA LYS A 118 8.14 8.48 -2.78
C LYS A 118 7.99 9.11 -4.15
N SER A 119 7.78 10.42 -4.18
CA SER A 119 7.70 11.16 -5.44
C SER A 119 9.07 11.33 -6.08
N SER A 120 10.14 11.46 -5.27
CA SER A 120 11.47 11.81 -5.76
C SER A 120 12.55 10.77 -5.42
N LYS A 121 13.44 10.55 -6.39
CA LYS A 121 14.67 9.77 -6.24
C LYS A 121 15.57 10.30 -5.11
N ASN A 122 15.52 11.60 -4.84
CA ASN A 122 16.34 12.22 -3.81
C ASN A 122 15.83 11.95 -2.38
N ALA A 123 14.61 11.44 -2.22
CA ALA A 123 14.10 11.05 -0.91
C ALA A 123 14.99 9.95 -0.28
N PRO A 124 15.43 10.11 0.99
CA PRO A 124 16.21 9.07 1.66
C PRO A 124 15.43 7.78 1.80
N LEU A 125 16.14 6.67 1.89
CA LEU A 125 15.52 5.38 2.17
C LEU A 125 14.82 5.43 3.53
N ASN A 126 13.53 5.10 3.57
CA ASN A 126 12.73 5.13 4.79
C ASN A 126 13.25 4.07 5.80
N PRO A 127 13.76 4.48 6.98
CA PRO A 127 14.27 3.54 7.97
C PRO A 127 13.20 2.56 8.49
N ASN A 128 11.92 2.92 8.37
CA ASN A 128 10.82 2.06 8.76
C ASN A 128 10.76 0.77 7.92
N LEU A 129 11.23 0.79 6.66
CA LEU A 129 11.28 -0.43 5.83
C LEU A 129 12.08 -1.54 6.50
N LYS A 130 13.31 -1.23 6.95
CA LYS A 130 14.15 -2.21 7.66
C LYS A 130 13.51 -2.68 8.97
N TRP A 131 12.94 -1.74 9.73
CA TRP A 131 12.30 -2.06 11.01
C TRP A 131 11.08 -2.98 10.82
N PHE A 132 10.19 -2.64 9.87
CA PHE A 132 9.02 -3.48 9.60
C PHE A 132 9.40 -4.82 8.96
N GLN A 133 10.41 -4.86 8.08
CA GLN A 133 10.90 -6.10 7.50
C GLN A 133 11.33 -7.09 8.59
N GLN A 134 12.10 -6.62 9.58
CA GLN A 134 12.50 -7.44 10.72
C GLN A 134 11.32 -7.87 11.61
N LYS A 135 10.31 -7.01 11.77
CA LYS A 135 9.15 -7.29 12.63
C LYS A 135 8.11 -8.19 11.97
N THR A 136 7.93 -8.10 10.67
CA THR A 136 6.95 -8.89 9.92
C THR A 136 7.52 -10.18 9.36
N GLY A 137 8.85 -10.24 9.17
CA GLY A 137 9.52 -11.32 8.45
C GLY A 137 9.31 -11.23 6.93
N ALA A 138 8.90 -10.08 6.40
CA ALA A 138 8.76 -9.90 4.96
C ALA A 138 10.10 -10.15 4.25
N GLU A 139 10.06 -10.95 3.19
CA GLU A 139 11.25 -11.38 2.46
C GLU A 139 11.93 -10.19 1.79
N PHE A 140 11.15 -9.29 1.19
CA PHE A 140 11.66 -8.14 0.45
C PHE A 140 11.12 -6.83 1.01
N ALA A 141 11.85 -5.73 0.77
CA ALA A 141 11.43 -4.39 1.14
C ALA A 141 11.92 -3.39 0.09
N VAL A 142 11.00 -2.66 -0.50
CA VAL A 142 11.28 -1.78 -1.64
C VAL A 142 10.77 -0.38 -1.36
N GLN A 143 11.57 0.64 -1.66
CA GLN A 143 11.10 2.02 -1.79
C GLN A 143 11.15 2.40 -3.25
N ILE A 144 10.01 2.84 -3.78
CA ILE A 144 9.95 3.33 -5.16
C ILE A 144 9.90 4.85 -5.24
N TYR A 145 10.31 5.38 -6.39
CA TYR A 145 10.22 6.81 -6.75
C TYR A 145 9.79 6.96 -8.22
N PHE A 146 9.19 8.11 -8.53
CA PHE A 146 8.55 8.36 -9.83
C PHE A 146 9.39 9.24 -10.79
N ASP A 147 10.37 9.99 -10.28
CA ASP A 147 11.22 10.88 -11.07
C ASP A 147 12.46 10.18 -11.65
N GLY A 148 12.27 9.06 -12.36
CA GLY A 148 13.39 8.31 -12.91
C GLY A 148 12.99 7.34 -14.02
N GLU A 149 13.99 6.94 -14.80
CA GLU A 149 13.86 5.90 -15.82
C GLU A 149 13.89 4.50 -15.19
N GLY A 150 13.50 3.49 -15.95
CA GLY A 150 13.60 2.09 -15.53
C GLY A 150 15.06 1.68 -15.29
N GLU A 151 15.29 0.99 -14.18
CA GLU A 151 16.59 0.42 -13.83
C GLU A 151 16.53 -1.09 -14.02
N ASN A 152 17.59 -1.69 -14.54
CA ASN A 152 17.68 -3.15 -14.67
C ASN A 152 18.09 -3.79 -13.34
N VAL A 153 17.15 -3.78 -12.38
CA VAL A 153 17.32 -4.32 -11.02
C VAL A 153 16.19 -5.30 -10.74
N ASP A 154 16.53 -6.52 -10.38
CA ASP A 154 15.55 -7.48 -9.84
C ASP A 154 15.24 -7.10 -8.39
N CYS A 155 14.01 -6.58 -8.17
CA CYS A 155 13.54 -6.13 -6.86
C CYS A 155 13.35 -7.28 -5.88
N PHE A 156 13.24 -8.50 -6.36
CA PHE A 156 12.96 -9.71 -5.58
C PHE A 156 14.18 -10.65 -5.46
N SER A 157 15.38 -10.17 -5.76
CA SER A 157 16.65 -10.89 -5.52
C SER A 157 17.40 -10.41 -4.29
N VAL A 158 17.01 -9.27 -3.69
CA VAL A 158 17.75 -8.61 -2.61
C VAL A 158 16.93 -8.58 -1.33
N HIS A 159 17.37 -9.32 -0.32
CA HIS A 159 16.67 -9.44 0.99
C HIS A 159 16.90 -8.26 1.96
N LYS A 160 17.45 -7.15 1.51
CA LYS A 160 17.59 -5.89 2.27
C LYS A 160 16.79 -4.78 1.60
N PRO A 161 16.37 -3.73 2.33
CA PRO A 161 15.66 -2.62 1.71
C PRO A 161 16.43 -2.01 0.53
N VAL A 162 15.78 -1.91 -0.62
CA VAL A 162 16.31 -1.31 -1.85
C VAL A 162 15.47 -0.13 -2.27
N LYS A 163 16.07 0.77 -3.06
CA LYS A 163 15.39 1.93 -3.64
C LYS A 163 15.52 1.85 -5.17
N VAL A 164 14.39 1.83 -5.87
CA VAL A 164 14.31 1.67 -7.33
C VAL A 164 13.25 2.59 -7.93
N SER A 165 13.29 2.78 -9.25
CA SER A 165 12.22 3.52 -9.93
C SER A 165 10.89 2.75 -9.89
N ALA A 166 9.76 3.49 -9.93
CA ALA A 166 8.44 2.87 -10.00
C ALA A 166 8.30 1.98 -11.24
N VAL A 167 8.90 2.38 -12.37
CA VAL A 167 8.89 1.59 -13.62
C VAL A 167 9.56 0.23 -13.41
N SER A 168 10.71 0.19 -12.71
CA SER A 168 11.45 -1.07 -12.46
C SER A 168 10.64 -2.06 -11.61
N LEU A 169 9.98 -1.60 -10.53
CA LEU A 169 9.16 -2.50 -9.71
C LEU A 169 7.86 -2.89 -10.42
N LEU A 170 7.10 -1.91 -10.92
CA LEU A 170 5.77 -2.20 -11.49
C LEU A 170 5.84 -3.08 -12.73
N GLY A 171 6.93 -2.99 -13.50
CA GLY A 171 7.19 -3.90 -14.64
C GLY A 171 7.48 -5.35 -14.23
N GLN A 172 7.79 -5.62 -12.97
CA GLN A 172 8.04 -6.97 -12.43
C GLN A 172 6.80 -7.59 -11.77
N LEU A 173 5.71 -6.83 -11.67
CA LEU A 173 4.46 -7.32 -11.05
C LEU A 173 3.52 -8.01 -12.07
N VAL A 174 3.88 -8.03 -13.35
CA VAL A 174 3.06 -8.58 -14.45
C VAL A 174 3.76 -9.72 -15.17
#